data_13b9fe0918714d9188a85a5e94afd263
#
_entry.id   13b9fe0918714d9188a85a5e94afd263
#
_cell.length_a   1.000
_cell.length_b   1.000
_cell.length_c   1.000
_cell.angle_alpha   90.00
_cell.angle_beta   90.00
_cell.angle_gamma   90.00
#
_symmetry.space_group_name_H-M   'P 1'
#
loop_
_entity.id
_entity.type
_entity.pdbx_description
1 polymer ?
#
loop_
_entity_poly.entity_id
_entity_poly.type
_entity_poly.pdbx_seq_one_letter_code
_entity_poly.pdbx_strand_id
1 'polypeptide(L)'
;MPLGIHRHIITVGGNWDPTDSITTRFHIDAADTNSYTLSGSTVTAVTDKSSNFSITVNGTPTRISSGLNSLNVWDFSGSGEDLTTSDEQAVTDGSGNHWAIGVFLADRIDDTQDSFYSFENNTVGGGSKRDYAVSSGNSSAFDGELDLDGLSSNRISSTIGNKQDFDSGVSLDAFHIVGTIFNKTGNQISVRVDGSNAFTPVNDYDNSINTNQDVRILRNRANERMDGRVAEFFVVGALPGTGGTDITEFQKAEGYLAHKWGLTANLPVSHPYKTSAPTG
;
A
#
# COMPACT_ATOMS: atom_id res chain seq x y z
N MET A 1 -5.66 -29.00 -25.53
CA MET A 1 -5.26 -27.69 -24.99
C MET A 1 -3.86 -27.84 -24.43
N PRO A 2 -2.84 -27.14 -24.93
CA PRO A 2 -1.50 -27.24 -24.39
C PRO A 2 -1.43 -26.40 -23.09
N LEU A 3 -1.05 -27.03 -22.00
CA LEU A 3 -0.64 -26.34 -20.76
C LEU A 3 0.60 -25.48 -21.08
N GLY A 4 0.43 -24.17 -20.96
CA GLY A 4 1.54 -23.24 -20.99
C GLY A 4 2.43 -23.46 -19.78
N ILE A 5 3.60 -24.05 -20.00
CA ILE A 5 4.66 -24.12 -19.00
C ILE A 5 5.24 -22.71 -18.90
N HIS A 6 4.81 -21.95 -17.89
CA HIS A 6 5.56 -20.78 -17.49
C HIS A 6 6.93 -21.25 -17.01
N ARG A 7 7.94 -21.10 -17.87
CA ARG A 7 9.33 -21.23 -17.44
C ARG A 7 9.65 -20.05 -16.55
N HIS A 8 9.70 -20.30 -15.26
CA HIS A 8 10.36 -19.41 -14.30
C HIS A 8 11.84 -19.38 -14.71
N ILE A 9 12.26 -18.33 -15.36
CA ILE A 9 13.69 -18.09 -15.59
C ILE A 9 14.21 -17.55 -14.26
N ILE A 10 14.83 -18.43 -13.47
CA ILE A 10 15.63 -17.98 -12.32
C ILE A 10 16.86 -17.29 -12.92
N THR A 11 16.80 -15.98 -13.04
CA THR A 11 17.98 -15.16 -13.30
C THR A 11 18.77 -15.09 -12.00
N VAL A 12 19.79 -15.93 -11.90
CA VAL A 12 20.77 -15.85 -10.82
C VAL A 12 21.42 -14.47 -10.87
N GLY A 13 21.08 -13.61 -9.90
CA GLY A 13 21.67 -12.27 -9.73
C GLY A 13 20.86 -11.07 -10.25
N GLY A 14 19.58 -11.23 -10.56
CA GLY A 14 18.66 -10.07 -10.81
C GLY A 14 18.34 -9.31 -9.53
N ASN A 15 18.01 -8.01 -9.65
CA ASN A 15 17.42 -7.25 -8.55
C ASN A 15 16.08 -7.90 -8.17
N TRP A 16 15.77 -7.93 -6.88
CA TRP A 16 14.47 -8.37 -6.40
C TRP A 16 13.35 -7.48 -6.98
N ASP A 17 12.21 -8.07 -7.32
CA ASP A 17 11.04 -7.39 -7.88
C ASP A 17 9.78 -7.98 -7.21
N PRO A 18 8.69 -7.21 -7.03
CA PRO A 18 7.44 -7.73 -6.47
C PRO A 18 6.87 -8.96 -7.19
N THR A 19 7.18 -9.13 -8.47
CA THR A 19 6.76 -10.29 -9.25
C THR A 19 7.57 -11.56 -8.93
N ASP A 20 8.68 -11.45 -8.22
CA ASP A 20 9.46 -12.59 -7.73
C ASP A 20 8.71 -13.34 -6.61
N SER A 21 7.76 -12.67 -5.94
CA SER A 21 6.89 -13.27 -4.94
C SER A 21 5.66 -13.88 -5.61
N ILE A 22 5.52 -15.20 -5.53
CA ILE A 22 4.32 -15.92 -6.03
C ILE A 22 3.05 -15.56 -5.25
N THR A 23 3.17 -14.86 -4.15
CA THR A 23 2.06 -14.44 -3.28
C THR A 23 1.64 -12.98 -3.49
N THR A 24 2.24 -12.28 -4.46
CA THR A 24 1.77 -10.94 -4.85
C THR A 24 0.33 -11.01 -5.34
N ARG A 25 -0.53 -10.25 -4.68
CA ARG A 25 -1.98 -10.25 -4.91
C ARG A 25 -2.46 -9.04 -5.70
N PHE A 26 -1.79 -7.93 -5.54
CA PHE A 26 -2.10 -6.68 -6.22
C PHE A 26 -0.81 -5.92 -6.52
N HIS A 27 -0.68 -5.32 -7.68
CA HIS A 27 0.50 -4.53 -8.02
C HIS A 27 0.18 -3.49 -9.09
N ILE A 28 0.40 -2.22 -8.76
CA ILE A 28 0.36 -1.08 -9.69
C ILE A 28 1.71 -0.38 -9.71
N ASP A 29 2.12 0.11 -10.89
CA ASP A 29 3.43 0.69 -11.12
C ASP A 29 3.35 1.78 -12.20
N ALA A 30 3.46 3.03 -11.81
CA ALA A 30 3.39 4.17 -12.73
C ALA A 30 4.60 4.28 -13.66
N ALA A 31 5.73 3.63 -13.34
CA ALA A 31 6.89 3.57 -14.22
C ALA A 31 6.69 2.60 -15.40
N ASP A 32 5.84 1.60 -15.25
CA ASP A 32 5.57 0.61 -16.30
C ASP A 32 4.49 1.12 -17.25
N THR A 33 4.91 1.72 -18.35
CA THR A 33 4.00 2.30 -19.35
C THR A 33 3.09 1.29 -20.05
N ASN A 34 3.30 0.00 -19.88
CA ASN A 34 2.41 -1.05 -20.39
C ASN A 34 1.27 -1.39 -19.43
N SER A 35 1.34 -0.92 -18.18
CA SER A 35 0.34 -1.21 -17.15
C SER A 35 -0.79 -0.17 -17.07
N TYR A 36 -0.80 0.84 -17.94
CA TYR A 36 -1.85 1.85 -17.97
C TYR A 36 -2.06 2.46 -19.36
N THR A 37 -3.20 3.10 -19.57
CA THR A 37 -3.51 3.85 -20.80
C THR A 37 -3.75 5.31 -20.50
N LEU A 38 -3.47 6.16 -21.50
CA LEU A 38 -3.57 7.60 -21.41
C LEU A 38 -4.49 8.17 -22.50
N SER A 39 -5.16 9.29 -22.14
CA SER A 39 -5.73 10.25 -23.09
C SER A 39 -5.07 11.60 -22.82
N GLY A 40 -4.11 11.98 -23.65
CA GLY A 40 -3.20 13.10 -23.33
C GLY A 40 -2.33 12.78 -22.12
N SER A 41 -2.44 13.54 -21.04
CA SER A 41 -1.80 13.23 -19.74
C SER A 41 -2.71 12.47 -18.79
N THR A 42 -4.01 12.38 -19.08
CA THR A 42 -4.99 11.73 -18.19
C THR A 42 -4.82 10.21 -18.22
N VAL A 43 -4.75 9.60 -17.06
CA VAL A 43 -4.75 8.13 -16.88
C VAL A 43 -6.19 7.65 -16.99
N THR A 44 -6.48 6.84 -18.00
CA THR A 44 -7.84 6.37 -18.30
C THR A 44 -8.08 4.91 -17.92
N ALA A 45 -7.04 4.12 -17.79
CA ALA A 45 -7.10 2.75 -17.27
C ALA A 45 -5.78 2.39 -16.61
N VAL A 46 -5.85 1.54 -15.59
CA VAL A 46 -4.70 0.94 -14.90
C VAL A 46 -4.93 -0.56 -14.84
N THR A 47 -3.89 -1.33 -15.08
CA THR A 47 -3.92 -2.80 -15.02
C THR A 47 -3.18 -3.25 -13.77
N ASP A 48 -3.81 -4.14 -13.00
CA ASP A 48 -3.13 -4.87 -11.94
C ASP A 48 -2.11 -5.85 -12.56
N LYS A 49 -0.83 -5.63 -12.29
CA LYS A 49 0.26 -6.46 -12.84
C LYS A 49 0.22 -7.89 -12.32
N SER A 50 -0.43 -8.14 -11.18
CA SER A 50 -0.67 -9.50 -10.66
C SER A 50 -1.85 -10.20 -11.34
N SER A 51 -2.67 -9.46 -12.10
CA SER A 51 -3.84 -9.94 -12.84
C SER A 51 -4.96 -10.54 -11.96
N ASN A 52 -5.03 -10.17 -10.70
CA ASN A 52 -6.06 -10.66 -9.78
C ASN A 52 -7.26 -9.71 -9.68
N PHE A 53 -7.06 -8.42 -9.91
CA PHE A 53 -8.08 -7.39 -9.71
C PHE A 53 -8.37 -6.59 -10.98
N SER A 54 -9.64 -6.22 -11.13
CA SER A 54 -10.05 -5.18 -12.08
C SER A 54 -9.99 -3.83 -11.39
N ILE A 55 -9.29 -2.85 -11.97
CA ILE A 55 -9.11 -1.52 -11.40
C ILE A 55 -10.02 -0.53 -12.09
N THR A 56 -10.80 0.20 -11.31
CA THR A 56 -11.55 1.38 -11.76
C THR A 56 -10.72 2.62 -11.47
N VAL A 57 -10.47 3.42 -12.49
CA VAL A 57 -9.90 4.76 -12.38
C VAL A 57 -11.05 5.74 -12.22
N ASN A 58 -11.15 6.41 -11.09
CA ASN A 58 -12.15 7.43 -10.85
C ASN A 58 -11.59 8.82 -11.14
N GLY A 59 -12.43 9.71 -11.67
CA GLY A 59 -12.01 11.06 -12.02
C GLY A 59 -11.06 11.14 -13.21
N THR A 60 -10.13 12.06 -13.16
CA THR A 60 -9.19 12.35 -14.25
C THR A 60 -7.75 12.49 -13.76
N PRO A 61 -7.23 11.48 -13.02
CA PRO A 61 -5.86 11.54 -12.53
C PRO A 61 -4.88 11.69 -13.69
N THR A 62 -3.75 12.34 -13.45
CA THR A 62 -2.80 12.66 -14.50
C THR A 62 -1.47 11.96 -14.31
N ARG A 63 -0.80 11.65 -15.41
CA ARG A 63 0.58 11.19 -15.37
C ARG A 63 1.53 12.39 -15.36
N ILE A 64 2.41 12.45 -14.36
CA ILE A 64 3.57 13.33 -14.36
C ILE A 64 4.77 12.57 -14.92
N SER A 65 5.29 13.02 -16.06
CA SER A 65 6.50 12.45 -16.65
C SER A 65 7.72 12.84 -15.82
N SER A 66 8.59 11.87 -15.53
CA SER A 66 9.80 12.10 -14.72
C SER A 66 9.49 12.73 -13.34
N GLY A 67 8.34 12.36 -12.75
CA GLY A 67 7.88 12.94 -11.49
C GLY A 67 8.71 12.51 -10.27
N LEU A 68 9.36 11.34 -10.32
CA LEU A 68 10.28 10.88 -9.28
C LEU A 68 11.39 10.03 -9.90
N ASN A 69 12.65 10.32 -9.59
CA ASN A 69 13.85 9.61 -10.10
C ASN A 69 13.81 9.36 -11.62
N SER A 70 13.36 10.35 -12.39
CA SER A 70 13.15 10.29 -13.85
C SER A 70 12.11 9.25 -14.31
N LEU A 71 11.33 8.69 -13.40
CA LEU A 71 10.23 7.78 -13.66
C LEU A 71 8.88 8.51 -13.60
N ASN A 72 7.86 7.95 -14.25
CA ASN A 72 6.51 8.49 -14.19
C ASN A 72 5.88 8.24 -12.82
N VAL A 73 5.00 9.16 -12.39
CA VAL A 73 4.09 8.98 -11.26
C VAL A 73 2.69 9.39 -11.67
N TRP A 74 1.68 8.95 -10.93
CA TRP A 74 0.30 9.40 -11.12
C TRP A 74 -0.05 10.40 -10.03
N ASP A 75 -0.73 11.46 -10.44
CA ASP A 75 -1.14 12.62 -9.65
C ASP A 75 -2.66 12.65 -9.54
N PHE A 76 -3.14 12.84 -8.33
CA PHE A 76 -4.55 12.84 -7.94
C PHE A 76 -4.84 14.10 -7.17
N SER A 77 -5.75 14.94 -7.67
CA SER A 77 -6.07 16.24 -7.09
C SER A 77 -6.95 16.19 -5.84
N GLY A 78 -7.27 15.01 -5.33
CA GLY A 78 -8.20 14.86 -4.21
C GLY A 78 -9.68 15.12 -4.55
N SER A 79 -9.96 15.67 -5.74
CA SER A 79 -11.32 16.04 -6.15
C SER A 79 -12.02 14.95 -6.96
N GLY A 80 -12.37 13.84 -6.30
CA GLY A 80 -13.08 12.75 -6.95
C GLY A 80 -12.18 11.75 -7.67
N GLU A 81 -10.87 11.84 -7.49
CA GLU A 81 -9.85 11.02 -8.13
C GLU A 81 -9.31 9.95 -7.18
N ASP A 82 -9.33 8.72 -7.62
CA ASP A 82 -8.82 7.55 -6.87
C ASP A 82 -8.69 6.32 -7.78
N LEU A 83 -8.02 5.27 -7.27
CA LEU A 83 -8.10 3.93 -7.85
C LEU A 83 -8.84 3.00 -6.89
N THR A 84 -9.78 2.23 -7.42
CA THR A 84 -10.57 1.27 -6.64
C THR A 84 -10.66 -0.05 -7.38
N THR A 85 -10.49 -1.16 -6.69
CA THR A 85 -10.82 -2.46 -7.27
C THR A 85 -12.33 -2.67 -7.23
N SER A 86 -12.86 -3.38 -8.24
CA SER A 86 -14.29 -3.65 -8.36
C SER A 86 -14.68 -5.04 -7.87
N ASP A 87 -13.71 -5.90 -7.64
CA ASP A 87 -13.91 -7.29 -7.29
C ASP A 87 -13.31 -7.55 -5.91
N GLU A 88 -14.13 -7.97 -4.98
CA GLU A 88 -13.70 -8.39 -3.65
C GLU A 88 -12.91 -9.71 -3.74
N GLN A 89 -11.64 -9.61 -4.05
CA GLN A 89 -10.74 -10.75 -4.16
C GLN A 89 -9.95 -10.96 -2.86
N ALA A 90 -9.44 -12.17 -2.68
CA ALA A 90 -8.62 -12.48 -1.54
C ALA A 90 -7.25 -11.78 -1.65
N VAL A 91 -7.02 -10.76 -0.83
CA VAL A 91 -5.71 -10.10 -0.67
C VAL A 91 -4.80 -10.86 0.29
N THR A 92 -5.31 -11.86 0.98
CA THR A 92 -4.62 -12.64 2.00
C THR A 92 -4.22 -14.03 1.52
N ASP A 93 -3.42 -14.74 2.31
CA ASP A 93 -2.98 -16.12 2.08
C ASP A 93 -4.02 -17.19 2.46
N GLY A 94 -5.25 -16.78 2.77
CA GLY A 94 -6.30 -17.66 3.29
C GLY A 94 -6.28 -17.82 4.82
N SER A 95 -5.16 -17.49 5.48
CA SER A 95 -5.09 -17.36 6.94
C SER A 95 -5.51 -15.96 7.41
N GLY A 96 -5.58 -15.01 6.47
CA GLY A 96 -5.88 -13.61 6.71
C GLY A 96 -4.63 -12.74 6.82
N ASN A 97 -3.42 -13.32 6.71
CA ASN A 97 -2.19 -12.56 6.74
C ASN A 97 -1.93 -11.88 5.39
N HIS A 98 -1.41 -10.67 5.42
CA HIS A 98 -0.91 -9.96 4.25
C HIS A 98 -0.01 -8.80 4.67
N TRP A 99 0.68 -8.23 3.72
CA TRP A 99 1.35 -6.95 3.88
C TRP A 99 1.21 -6.13 2.60
N ALA A 100 1.27 -4.82 2.76
CA ALA A 100 1.12 -3.87 1.67
C ALA A 100 2.17 -2.78 1.81
N ILE A 101 2.68 -2.29 0.68
CA ILE A 101 3.69 -1.24 0.67
C ILE A 101 3.64 -0.45 -0.63
N GLY A 102 3.94 0.83 -0.57
CA GLY A 102 4.02 1.67 -1.75
C GLY A 102 4.81 2.94 -1.53
N VAL A 103 4.95 3.69 -2.61
CA VAL A 103 5.60 5.01 -2.64
C VAL A 103 4.55 6.06 -2.93
N PHE A 104 4.36 6.95 -1.98
CA PHE A 104 3.32 7.96 -1.97
C PHE A 104 3.88 9.35 -1.64
N LEU A 105 3.18 10.37 -2.10
CA LEU A 105 3.36 11.76 -1.70
C LEU A 105 1.98 12.32 -1.38
N ALA A 106 1.85 13.04 -0.27
CA ALA A 106 0.69 13.86 0.04
C ALA A 106 1.02 15.32 -0.31
N ASP A 107 0.27 15.89 -1.26
CA ASP A 107 0.40 17.31 -1.59
C ASP A 107 -0.37 18.17 -0.56
N ARG A 108 -1.51 17.66 -0.12
CA ARG A 108 -2.36 18.32 0.85
C ARG A 108 -3.16 17.29 1.64
N ILE A 109 -3.36 17.56 2.89
CA ILE A 109 -4.24 16.83 3.79
C ILE A 109 -5.25 17.83 4.33
N ASP A 110 -6.50 17.71 3.87
CA ASP A 110 -7.59 18.62 4.20
C ASP A 110 -8.56 18.05 5.21
N ASP A 111 -8.64 16.74 5.27
CA ASP A 111 -9.62 16.04 6.08
C ASP A 111 -8.91 15.07 7.04
N THR A 112 -9.59 14.76 8.12
CA THR A 112 -9.09 13.92 9.19
C THR A 112 -8.95 12.44 8.81
N GLN A 113 -9.18 12.06 7.55
CA GLN A 113 -9.18 10.67 7.09
C GLN A 113 -8.69 10.51 5.64
N ASP A 114 -7.95 11.47 5.10
CA ASP A 114 -7.30 11.33 3.81
C ASP A 114 -6.33 10.14 3.86
N SER A 115 -6.49 9.17 2.97
CA SER A 115 -5.80 7.89 3.09
C SER A 115 -4.88 7.62 1.91
N PHE A 116 -3.66 7.14 2.19
CA PHE A 116 -2.76 6.61 1.17
C PHE A 116 -3.35 5.36 0.51
N TYR A 117 -3.89 4.46 1.31
CA TYR A 117 -4.62 3.29 0.85
C TYR A 117 -5.54 2.74 1.95
N SER A 118 -6.55 2.00 1.52
CA SER A 118 -7.44 1.28 2.43
C SER A 118 -7.82 -0.09 1.87
N PHE A 119 -8.14 -0.99 2.78
CA PHE A 119 -8.74 -2.28 2.50
C PHE A 119 -10.17 -2.29 3.03
N GLU A 120 -11.12 -2.64 2.18
CA GLU A 120 -12.55 -2.56 2.51
C GLU A 120 -13.31 -3.80 2.08
N ASN A 121 -14.35 -4.12 2.85
CA ASN A 121 -15.28 -5.17 2.52
C ASN A 121 -16.71 -4.64 2.47
N ASN A 122 -17.38 -4.81 1.33
CA ASN A 122 -18.72 -4.31 1.10
C ASN A 122 -19.83 -5.31 1.47
N THR A 123 -19.51 -6.57 1.78
CA THR A 123 -20.51 -7.67 1.87
C THR A 123 -21.00 -7.98 3.28
N VAL A 124 -20.39 -7.48 4.33
CA VAL A 124 -20.74 -7.88 5.70
C VAL A 124 -21.72 -6.93 6.35
N GLY A 125 -23.00 -7.34 6.41
CA GLY A 125 -23.98 -6.78 7.36
C GLY A 125 -24.56 -5.40 7.04
N GLY A 126 -24.72 -5.06 5.76
CA GLY A 126 -25.51 -3.89 5.35
C GLY A 126 -24.83 -2.53 5.50
N GLY A 127 -23.52 -2.51 5.65
CA GLY A 127 -22.70 -1.30 5.60
C GLY A 127 -21.28 -1.68 5.19
N SER A 128 -20.65 -0.88 4.30
CA SER A 128 -19.26 -1.09 3.93
C SER A 128 -18.41 -1.09 5.19
N LYS A 129 -17.54 -2.08 5.37
CA LYS A 129 -16.63 -2.16 6.50
C LYS A 129 -15.20 -1.97 6.01
N ARG A 130 -14.53 -0.99 6.56
CA ARG A 130 -13.11 -0.79 6.39
C ARG A 130 -12.40 -1.80 7.28
N ASP A 131 -11.50 -2.59 6.72
CA ASP A 131 -10.69 -3.44 7.55
C ASP A 131 -9.55 -2.62 8.17
N TYR A 132 -8.86 -1.82 7.37
CA TYR A 132 -8.01 -0.74 7.87
C TYR A 132 -7.65 0.26 6.74
N ALA A 133 -7.21 1.43 7.14
CA ALA A 133 -6.63 2.45 6.27
C ALA A 133 -5.38 3.03 6.92
N VAL A 134 -4.41 3.42 6.11
CA VAL A 134 -3.32 4.28 6.53
C VAL A 134 -3.69 5.69 6.07
N SER A 135 -4.09 6.52 7.02
CA SER A 135 -4.65 7.84 6.78
C SER A 135 -3.89 8.94 7.52
N SER A 136 -4.17 10.16 7.16
CA SER A 136 -3.74 11.34 7.91
C SER A 136 -4.33 11.36 9.31
N GLY A 137 -3.61 11.95 10.23
CA GLY A 137 -4.04 12.12 11.61
C GLY A 137 -5.28 13.00 11.76
N ASN A 138 -5.80 13.06 12.98
CA ASN A 138 -7.08 13.67 13.34
C ASN A 138 -7.02 15.20 13.51
N SER A 139 -6.01 15.87 12.97
CA SER A 139 -5.83 17.30 13.16
C SER A 139 -6.21 18.12 11.92
N SER A 140 -6.78 19.30 12.12
CA SER A 140 -7.09 20.25 11.05
C SER A 140 -5.84 20.88 10.40
N ALA A 141 -4.65 20.47 10.87
CA ALA A 141 -3.35 20.81 10.30
C ALA A 141 -2.50 19.54 10.41
N PHE A 142 -1.94 19.10 9.29
CA PHE A 142 -1.05 17.94 9.26
C PHE A 142 0.21 18.26 10.07
N ASP A 143 0.45 17.47 11.11
CA ASP A 143 1.57 17.61 12.03
C ASP A 143 2.63 16.49 11.90
N GLY A 144 2.49 15.63 10.85
CA GLY A 144 3.37 14.49 10.61
C GLY A 144 2.85 13.18 11.21
N GLU A 145 1.69 13.21 11.83
CA GLU A 145 1.03 12.00 12.35
C GLU A 145 0.28 11.26 11.25
N LEU A 146 0.34 9.95 11.26
CA LEU A 146 -0.54 9.07 10.50
C LEU A 146 -1.43 8.30 11.45
N ASP A 147 -2.62 8.01 10.97
CA ASP A 147 -3.57 7.14 11.66
C ASP A 147 -3.58 5.76 11.03
N LEU A 148 -3.65 4.76 11.86
CA LEU A 148 -4.16 3.46 11.48
C LEU A 148 -5.63 3.42 11.85
N ASP A 149 -6.50 3.67 10.88
CA ASP A 149 -7.94 3.75 11.09
C ASP A 149 -8.59 2.39 10.82
N GLY A 150 -9.26 1.86 11.83
CA GLY A 150 -10.04 0.63 11.76
C GLY A 150 -11.51 0.87 12.03
N LEU A 151 -12.39 -0.03 11.56
CA LEU A 151 -13.82 0.19 11.63
C LEU A 151 -14.51 -0.17 12.93
N SER A 152 -15.67 0.43 13.04
CA SER A 152 -16.62 0.51 14.15
C SER A 152 -17.10 -0.79 14.77
N SER A 153 -16.89 -1.94 14.19
CA SER A 153 -17.17 -3.24 14.81
C SER A 153 -15.95 -4.12 14.95
N ASN A 154 -14.87 -3.78 14.27
CA ASN A 154 -13.60 -4.49 14.31
C ASN A 154 -12.55 -3.48 14.74
N ARG A 155 -12.39 -3.34 16.04
CA ARG A 155 -11.48 -2.39 16.66
C ARG A 155 -10.05 -2.85 16.48
N ILE A 156 -9.16 -1.92 16.22
CA ILE A 156 -7.72 -2.16 16.38
C ILE A 156 -7.44 -2.50 17.85
N SER A 157 -8.21 -1.93 18.78
CA SER A 157 -8.25 -2.33 20.20
C SER A 157 -9.54 -1.88 20.83
N SER A 158 -10.11 -2.70 21.71
CA SER A 158 -11.25 -2.31 22.55
C SER A 158 -10.88 -1.20 23.55
N THR A 159 -9.60 -1.03 23.82
CA THR A 159 -9.06 -0.11 24.83
C THR A 159 -8.68 1.25 24.23
N ILE A 160 -8.32 1.30 22.94
CA ILE A 160 -7.75 2.49 22.29
C ILE A 160 -8.79 3.16 21.35
N GLY A 161 -9.91 2.51 21.08
CA GLY A 161 -10.91 3.04 20.15
C GLY A 161 -10.64 2.57 18.70
N ASN A 162 -11.20 3.30 17.71
CA ASN A 162 -11.18 2.90 16.31
C ASN A 162 -9.97 3.47 15.54
N LYS A 163 -9.13 4.25 16.18
CA LYS A 163 -7.98 4.94 15.59
C LYS A 163 -6.75 4.77 16.46
N GLN A 164 -5.61 4.73 15.83
CA GLN A 164 -4.31 4.73 16.47
C GLN A 164 -3.44 5.77 15.77
N ASP A 165 -3.27 6.91 16.42
CA ASP A 165 -2.38 7.98 15.98
C ASP A 165 -0.92 7.59 16.25
N PHE A 166 -0.02 7.92 15.34
CA PHE A 166 1.41 7.70 15.54
C PHE A 166 2.24 8.71 14.74
N ASP A 167 3.32 9.17 15.35
CA ASP A 167 4.32 10.02 14.70
C ASP A 167 5.04 9.18 13.60
N SER A 168 4.76 9.52 12.37
CA SER A 168 5.21 8.75 11.21
C SER A 168 6.49 9.28 10.57
N GLY A 169 6.81 10.55 10.81
CA GLY A 169 7.85 11.27 10.08
C GLY A 169 7.48 11.56 8.63
N VAL A 170 6.23 11.33 8.19
CA VAL A 170 5.76 11.73 6.86
C VAL A 170 5.66 13.25 6.81
N SER A 171 6.03 13.84 5.70
CA SER A 171 5.90 15.28 5.43
C SER A 171 5.14 15.52 4.14
N LEU A 172 4.46 16.66 4.04
CA LEU A 172 3.82 17.06 2.78
C LEU A 172 4.88 17.35 1.71
N ASP A 173 4.48 17.27 0.45
CA ASP A 173 5.30 17.55 -0.72
C ASP A 173 6.57 16.68 -0.85
N ALA A 174 6.64 15.57 -0.13
CA ALA A 174 7.74 14.61 -0.20
C ALA A 174 7.25 13.18 -0.42
N PHE A 175 7.99 12.42 -1.21
CA PHE A 175 7.70 10.99 -1.38
C PHE A 175 8.24 10.17 -0.21
N HIS A 176 7.39 9.28 0.29
CA HIS A 176 7.69 8.35 1.36
C HIS A 176 7.35 6.93 0.95
N ILE A 177 8.08 5.96 1.51
CA ILE A 177 7.74 4.54 1.44
C ILE A 177 6.85 4.25 2.65
N VAL A 178 5.58 3.92 2.41
CA VAL A 178 4.60 3.65 3.47
C VAL A 178 4.07 2.23 3.30
N GLY A 179 4.07 1.46 4.38
CA GLY A 179 3.54 0.12 4.30
C GLY A 179 3.07 -0.44 5.64
N THR A 180 2.28 -1.52 5.56
CA THR A 180 1.68 -2.22 6.68
C THR A 180 1.97 -3.71 6.62
N ILE A 181 2.16 -4.32 7.78
CA ILE A 181 2.20 -5.77 7.95
C ILE A 181 1.01 -6.17 8.80
N PHE A 182 0.14 -6.97 8.23
CA PHE A 182 -1.05 -7.49 8.86
C PHE A 182 -0.83 -8.97 9.22
N ASN A 183 -0.57 -9.23 10.50
CA ASN A 183 -0.41 -10.56 11.05
C ASN A 183 -1.66 -10.97 11.84
N LYS A 184 -2.66 -11.52 11.14
CA LYS A 184 -3.89 -12.01 11.76
C LYS A 184 -3.62 -13.12 12.76
N THR A 185 -2.73 -14.05 12.42
CA THR A 185 -2.39 -15.19 13.28
C THR A 185 -1.76 -14.73 14.61
N GLY A 186 -0.92 -13.70 14.56
CA GLY A 186 -0.30 -13.10 15.74
C GLY A 186 -1.13 -11.99 16.38
N ASN A 187 -2.30 -11.68 15.81
CA ASN A 187 -3.17 -10.58 16.27
C ASN A 187 -2.46 -9.21 16.30
N GLN A 188 -1.68 -8.93 15.26
CA GLN A 188 -0.81 -7.76 15.19
C GLN A 188 -0.96 -7.03 13.86
N ILE A 189 -0.88 -5.71 13.92
CA ILE A 189 -0.66 -4.86 12.76
C ILE A 189 0.48 -3.90 13.06
N SER A 190 1.36 -3.69 12.11
CA SER A 190 2.43 -2.69 12.21
C SER A 190 2.45 -1.80 10.98
N VAL A 191 2.84 -0.55 11.18
CA VAL A 191 3.07 0.42 10.11
C VAL A 191 4.54 0.77 10.07
N ARG A 192 5.08 0.84 8.87
CA ARG A 192 6.46 1.24 8.62
C ARG A 192 6.48 2.40 7.63
N VAL A 193 7.35 3.35 7.90
CA VAL A 193 7.61 4.49 7.03
C VAL A 193 9.11 4.60 6.81
N ASP A 194 9.52 4.70 5.55
CA ASP A 194 10.91 4.88 5.14
C ASP A 194 11.90 3.90 5.81
N GLY A 195 11.49 2.64 5.95
CA GLY A 195 12.32 1.59 6.55
C GLY A 195 12.35 1.58 8.07
N SER A 196 11.60 2.44 8.73
CA SER A 196 11.49 2.52 10.20
C SER A 196 10.12 2.05 10.68
N ASN A 197 10.07 1.46 11.88
CA ASN A 197 8.78 1.23 12.52
C ASN A 197 8.20 2.58 12.97
N ALA A 198 7.09 2.98 12.37
CA ALA A 198 6.34 4.15 12.78
C ALA A 198 5.34 3.80 13.90
N PHE A 199 4.92 2.54 13.96
CA PHE A 199 3.94 2.07 14.91
C PHE A 199 4.37 0.72 15.52
N THR A 200 4.29 0.60 16.83
CA THR A 200 4.56 -0.67 17.54
C THR A 200 3.33 -1.57 17.48
N PRO A 201 3.47 -2.86 17.16
CA PRO A 201 2.35 -3.77 17.03
C PRO A 201 1.47 -3.80 18.26
N VAL A 202 0.15 -3.69 18.07
CA VAL A 202 -0.84 -3.89 19.16
C VAL A 202 -1.32 -5.33 19.13
N ASN A 203 -1.34 -5.97 20.27
CA ASN A 203 -1.76 -7.36 20.45
C ASN A 203 -3.28 -7.49 20.68
N ASP A 204 -4.11 -6.62 20.15
CA ASP A 204 -5.54 -6.64 20.42
C ASP A 204 -6.34 -6.30 19.17
N TYR A 205 -6.22 -7.19 18.19
CA TYR A 205 -6.86 -7.05 16.91
C TYR A 205 -8.09 -7.98 16.82
N ASP A 206 -9.25 -7.45 16.47
CA ASP A 206 -10.44 -8.29 16.28
C ASP A 206 -10.32 -9.15 15.03
N ASN A 207 -10.32 -10.46 15.24
CA ASN A 207 -10.07 -11.52 14.25
C ASN A 207 -11.11 -11.63 13.12
N SER A 208 -12.02 -10.67 12.96
CA SER A 208 -13.13 -10.76 12.01
C SER A 208 -12.85 -10.18 10.62
N ILE A 209 -11.58 -9.92 10.28
CA ILE A 209 -11.23 -9.46 8.93
C ILE A 209 -11.57 -10.50 7.88
N ASN A 210 -12.27 -10.05 6.88
CA ASN A 210 -12.61 -10.84 5.71
C ASN A 210 -11.37 -11.07 4.83
N THR A 211 -11.32 -12.23 4.19
CA THR A 211 -10.24 -12.56 3.26
C THR A 211 -10.38 -11.83 1.93
N ASN A 212 -11.60 -11.44 1.57
CA ASN A 212 -11.91 -10.74 0.33
C ASN A 212 -12.11 -9.25 0.61
N GLN A 213 -11.33 -8.41 -0.02
CA GLN A 213 -11.31 -6.97 0.23
C GLN A 213 -11.14 -6.20 -1.08
N ASP A 214 -11.79 -5.05 -1.17
CA ASP A 214 -11.44 -4.05 -2.17
C ASP A 214 -10.19 -3.30 -1.72
N VAL A 215 -9.29 -3.07 -2.64
CA VAL A 215 -8.12 -2.20 -2.46
C VAL A 215 -8.46 -0.83 -3.00
N ARG A 216 -8.24 0.21 -2.21
CA ARG A 216 -8.43 1.60 -2.62
C ARG A 216 -7.14 2.38 -2.41
N ILE A 217 -6.79 3.19 -3.38
CA ILE A 217 -5.57 4.00 -3.40
C ILE A 217 -5.96 5.46 -3.42
N LEU A 218 -5.40 6.25 -2.53
CA LEU A 218 -5.66 7.67 -2.27
C LEU A 218 -7.14 7.95 -1.94
N ARG A 219 -7.78 6.98 -1.28
CA ARG A 219 -9.18 7.08 -0.87
C ARG A 219 -9.46 6.20 0.34
N ASN A 220 -10.40 6.64 1.17
CA ASN A 220 -11.03 5.81 2.18
C ASN A 220 -12.51 5.55 1.87
N ARG A 221 -13.18 4.82 2.77
CA ARG A 221 -14.59 4.45 2.68
C ARG A 221 -15.55 5.64 2.62
N ALA A 222 -15.28 6.72 3.37
CA ALA A 222 -16.17 7.86 3.46
C ALA A 222 -16.15 8.73 2.20
N ASN A 223 -15.45 8.29 1.14
CA ASN A 223 -15.12 9.05 -0.06
C ASN A 223 -14.16 10.23 0.20
N GLU A 224 -13.49 10.20 1.32
CA GLU A 224 -12.40 11.13 1.59
C GLU A 224 -11.19 10.73 0.73
N ARG A 225 -10.68 11.67 -0.01
CA ARG A 225 -9.65 11.44 -1.02
C ARG A 225 -8.45 12.33 -0.73
N MET A 226 -7.30 11.71 -0.76
CA MET A 226 -6.04 12.42 -0.60
C MET A 226 -5.67 13.14 -1.89
N ASP A 227 -5.31 14.41 -1.78
CA ASP A 227 -4.57 15.15 -2.80
C ASP A 227 -3.11 14.71 -2.73
N GLY A 228 -2.63 14.04 -3.77
CA GLY A 228 -1.30 13.45 -3.71
C GLY A 228 -0.93 12.59 -4.90
N ARG A 229 0.19 11.89 -4.76
CA ARG A 229 0.77 11.08 -5.85
C ARG A 229 1.06 9.66 -5.40
N VAL A 230 0.94 8.76 -6.36
CA VAL A 230 1.37 7.37 -6.21
C VAL A 230 2.38 7.01 -7.31
N ALA A 231 3.47 6.39 -6.91
CA ALA A 231 4.50 5.91 -7.82
C ALA A 231 4.36 4.40 -8.07
N GLU A 232 4.26 3.63 -7.00
CA GLU A 232 4.09 2.17 -7.03
C GLU A 232 3.43 1.71 -5.74
N PHE A 233 2.59 0.68 -5.82
CA PHE A 233 2.00 0.04 -4.65
C PHE A 233 1.73 -1.43 -4.94
N PHE A 234 1.98 -2.29 -3.97
CA PHE A 234 1.65 -3.71 -4.10
C PHE A 234 1.27 -4.35 -2.76
N VAL A 235 0.56 -5.47 -2.87
CA VAL A 235 0.07 -6.27 -1.75
C VAL A 235 0.54 -7.71 -1.92
N VAL A 236 1.01 -8.30 -0.84
CA VAL A 236 1.46 -9.68 -0.78
C VAL A 236 0.61 -10.45 0.22
N GLY A 237 -0.02 -11.53 -0.23
CA GLY A 237 -0.90 -12.38 0.57
C GLY A 237 -0.12 -13.40 1.39
N ALA A 238 0.78 -12.95 2.25
CA ALA A 238 1.58 -13.77 3.14
C ALA A 238 2.12 -12.92 4.29
N LEU A 239 2.73 -13.52 5.30
CA LEU A 239 3.64 -12.81 6.20
C LEU A 239 4.99 -12.57 5.50
N PRO A 240 5.71 -11.47 5.84
CA PRO A 240 6.98 -11.13 5.20
C PRO A 240 8.16 -12.01 5.65
N GLY A 241 7.90 -13.04 6.44
CA GLY A 241 8.88 -13.99 6.93
C GLY A 241 8.29 -14.98 7.94
N THR A 242 9.14 -15.74 8.59
CA THR A 242 8.72 -16.83 9.49
C THR A 242 8.27 -16.29 10.84
N GLY A 243 7.10 -16.74 11.32
CA GLY A 243 6.63 -16.49 12.69
C GLY A 243 6.16 -15.07 12.98
N GLY A 244 5.98 -14.21 11.96
CA GLY A 244 5.38 -12.89 12.08
C GLY A 244 6.29 -11.80 12.68
N THR A 245 7.48 -12.14 13.14
CA THR A 245 8.51 -11.18 13.60
C THR A 245 9.63 -10.99 12.59
N ASP A 246 9.79 -11.93 11.68
CA ASP A 246 10.73 -11.80 10.57
C ASP A 246 10.11 -10.92 9.48
N ILE A 247 10.78 -9.83 9.15
CA ILE A 247 10.35 -8.84 8.15
C ILE A 247 11.30 -8.77 6.96
N THR A 248 12.07 -9.82 6.72
CA THR A 248 13.13 -9.81 5.69
C THR A 248 12.57 -9.50 4.30
N GLU A 249 11.47 -10.11 3.89
CA GLU A 249 10.85 -9.84 2.57
C GLU A 249 10.27 -8.42 2.51
N PHE A 250 9.72 -7.91 3.60
CA PHE A 250 9.28 -6.52 3.67
C PHE A 250 10.43 -5.53 3.52
N GLN A 251 11.56 -5.80 4.19
CA GLN A 251 12.77 -4.98 4.04
C GLN A 251 13.35 -5.05 2.62
N LYS A 252 13.26 -6.20 1.93
CA LYS A 252 13.60 -6.28 0.50
C LYS A 252 12.70 -5.35 -0.33
N ALA A 253 11.40 -5.35 -0.06
CA ALA A 253 10.46 -4.45 -0.72
C ALA A 253 10.79 -2.97 -0.45
N GLU A 254 11.08 -2.60 0.80
CA GLU A 254 11.55 -1.26 1.15
C GLU A 254 12.81 -0.87 0.36
N GLY A 255 13.79 -1.77 0.33
CA GLY A 255 15.03 -1.59 -0.43
C GLY A 255 14.80 -1.45 -1.93
N TYR A 256 13.98 -2.32 -2.51
CA TYR A 256 13.60 -2.26 -3.93
C TYR A 256 12.98 -0.90 -4.28
N LEU A 257 11.95 -0.50 -3.55
CA LEU A 257 11.28 0.77 -3.77
C LEU A 257 12.23 1.95 -3.60
N ALA A 258 13.07 1.93 -2.55
CA ALA A 258 14.02 2.99 -2.29
C ALA A 258 15.04 3.16 -3.43
N HIS A 259 15.58 2.08 -3.96
CA HIS A 259 16.54 2.14 -5.08
C HIS A 259 15.88 2.51 -6.39
N LYS A 260 14.73 1.92 -6.72
CA LYS A 260 13.99 2.24 -7.95
C LYS A 260 13.56 3.69 -7.99
N TRP A 261 13.02 4.20 -6.89
CA TRP A 261 12.42 5.52 -6.82
C TRP A 261 13.35 6.61 -6.30
N GLY A 262 14.64 6.30 -6.04
CA GLY A 262 15.63 7.27 -5.60
C GLY A 262 15.47 7.73 -4.15
N LEU A 263 14.83 6.94 -3.30
CA LEU A 263 14.51 7.26 -1.90
C LEU A 263 15.48 6.61 -0.90
N THR A 264 16.63 6.14 -1.35
CA THR A 264 17.61 5.50 -0.45
C THR A 264 18.07 6.42 0.69
N ALA A 265 18.05 7.74 0.49
CA ALA A 265 18.38 8.71 1.53
C ALA A 265 17.41 8.63 2.72
N ASN A 266 16.15 8.30 2.49
CA ASN A 266 15.10 8.17 3.52
C ASN A 266 15.30 6.94 4.42
N LEU A 267 15.87 5.86 3.89
CA LEU A 267 16.09 4.66 4.70
C LEU A 267 17.08 4.94 5.85
N PRO A 268 16.88 4.36 7.04
CA PRO A 268 17.82 4.48 8.15
C PRO A 268 19.17 3.86 7.82
N VAL A 269 20.21 4.33 8.47
CA VAL A 269 21.60 3.83 8.24
C VAL A 269 21.69 2.32 8.52
N SER A 270 20.91 1.82 9.45
CA SER A 270 20.86 0.40 9.82
C SER A 270 20.05 -0.47 8.85
N HIS A 271 19.36 0.12 7.85
CA HIS A 271 18.55 -0.66 6.93
C HIS A 271 19.43 -1.55 6.04
N PRO A 272 19.13 -2.87 5.90
CA PRO A 272 20.01 -3.81 5.20
C PRO A 272 20.24 -3.45 3.72
N TYR A 273 19.32 -2.74 3.11
CA TYR A 273 19.37 -2.33 1.70
C TYR A 273 19.61 -0.82 1.51
N LYS A 274 20.18 -0.13 2.51
CA LYS A 274 20.50 1.30 2.42
C LYS A 274 21.46 1.62 1.27
N THR A 275 22.44 0.77 1.04
CA THR A 275 23.56 1.04 0.11
C THR A 275 23.53 0.21 -1.17
N SER A 276 22.76 -0.87 -1.20
CA SER A 276 22.65 -1.76 -2.37
C SER A 276 21.23 -2.31 -2.47
N ALA A 277 20.73 -2.41 -3.69
CA ALA A 277 19.42 -3.00 -3.94
C ALA A 277 19.37 -4.48 -3.52
N PRO A 278 18.21 -4.99 -3.09
CA PRO A 278 18.04 -6.41 -2.80
C PRO A 278 18.19 -7.24 -4.07
N THR A 279 18.65 -8.47 -3.89
CA THR A 279 18.73 -9.48 -4.97
C THR A 279 17.65 -10.53 -4.77
N GLY A 280 17.12 -11.07 -5.89
CA GLY A 280 16.14 -12.15 -5.90
C GLY A 280 16.71 -13.51 -5.49
#